data_fa19899485fab619b8e3ba2c25ea9011
#
_entry.id   fa19899485fab619b8e3ba2c25ea9011
#
_cell.length_a   1.000
_cell.length_b   1.000
_cell.length_c   1.000
_cell.angle_alpha   90.00
_cell.angle_beta   90.00
_cell.angle_gamma   90.00
#
_symmetry.space_group_name_H-M   'P 1'
#
loop_
_entity.id
_entity.type
_entity.pdbx_description
1 polymer ?
#
loop_
_entity_poly.entity_id
_entity_poly.type
_entity_poly.pdbx_seq_one_letter_code
_entity_poly.pdbx_strand_id
1 'polypeptide(L)'
;METTLAARSFPVPTNLSPSRVDAFTSCPLQFRFASIEKLPEPPSIPATKGSLVHRALEILFVLDPPERSLEAGLTALDQAATEFQSDKEWIGLGLDAEGEQRVLDDAEKLVRNYFTMEDPTQVRAIGLELRLEVPVGSLHLRGIIDRLDLNEQGELIVVDYKTGKPPRVNNEQSKLGGVNFYAFLCQQFFGRRPAEVRLMYVATGETIVARPTEQTVNFLPKRTLAVWGAVEKACSSGNFQPRQGPLCNYCSFQAWCPAFGGNPDLAASESAAALAETLPPAE
;
A
#
# COMPACT_ATOMS: atom_id res chain seq x y z
N MET A 1 -36.52 29.84 -7.77
CA MET A 1 -35.75 29.16 -8.85
C MET A 1 -34.58 28.47 -8.17
N GLU A 2 -34.72 27.18 -7.86
CA GLU A 2 -33.61 26.36 -7.38
C GLU A 2 -32.66 26.15 -8.55
N THR A 3 -31.49 26.73 -8.47
CA THR A 3 -30.41 26.44 -9.40
C THR A 3 -29.95 25.02 -9.10
N THR A 4 -30.43 24.07 -9.89
CA THR A 4 -29.92 22.69 -9.84
C THR A 4 -28.45 22.76 -10.24
N LEU A 5 -27.54 22.75 -9.26
CA LEU A 5 -26.12 22.59 -9.52
C LEU A 5 -25.95 21.30 -10.31
N ALA A 6 -25.43 21.39 -11.52
CA ALA A 6 -25.11 20.24 -12.34
C ALA A 6 -24.22 19.30 -11.51
N ALA A 7 -24.62 18.05 -11.37
CA ALA A 7 -23.87 17.07 -10.61
C ALA A 7 -22.43 16.99 -11.17
N ARG A 8 -21.43 17.30 -10.33
CA ARG A 8 -20.02 17.27 -10.72
C ARG A 8 -19.65 15.81 -11.00
N SER A 9 -19.22 15.49 -12.21
CA SER A 9 -18.71 14.16 -12.55
C SER A 9 -17.18 14.12 -12.40
N PHE A 10 -16.65 12.94 -12.14
CA PHE A 10 -15.22 12.70 -11.96
C PHE A 10 -14.72 11.65 -12.95
N PRO A 11 -13.45 11.71 -13.37
CA PRO A 11 -12.86 10.69 -14.23
C PRO A 11 -12.83 9.34 -13.49
N VAL A 12 -13.23 8.29 -14.18
CA VAL A 12 -13.14 6.94 -13.64
C VAL A 12 -11.69 6.48 -13.72
N PRO A 13 -11.08 5.97 -12.63
CA PRO A 13 -9.74 5.40 -12.68
C PRO A 13 -9.66 4.25 -13.68
N THR A 14 -8.48 3.92 -14.19
CA THR A 14 -8.29 2.82 -15.15
C THR A 14 -7.94 1.49 -14.50
N ASN A 15 -7.61 1.50 -13.21
CA ASN A 15 -7.17 0.30 -12.49
C ASN A 15 -7.59 0.33 -11.02
N LEU A 16 -7.65 -0.88 -10.42
CA LEU A 16 -7.76 -1.08 -8.98
C LEU A 16 -6.59 -1.92 -8.47
N SER A 17 -6.10 -1.56 -7.29
CA SER A 17 -5.16 -2.33 -6.48
C SER A 17 -5.83 -2.77 -5.17
N PRO A 18 -5.23 -3.68 -4.38
CA PRO A 18 -5.74 -4.03 -3.06
C PRO A 18 -6.01 -2.80 -2.20
N SER A 19 -5.04 -1.89 -2.12
CA SER A 19 -5.16 -0.65 -1.34
C SER A 19 -6.28 0.27 -1.83
N ARG A 20 -6.49 0.37 -3.14
CA ARG A 20 -7.61 1.16 -3.72
C ARG A 20 -8.97 0.55 -3.44
N VAL A 21 -9.08 -0.79 -3.50
CA VAL A 21 -10.30 -1.49 -3.09
C VAL A 21 -10.61 -1.22 -1.63
N ASP A 22 -9.60 -1.32 -0.77
CA ASP A 22 -9.75 -1.07 0.67
C ASP A 22 -10.06 0.40 0.95
N ALA A 23 -9.41 1.35 0.26
CA ALA A 23 -9.68 2.78 0.40
C ALA A 23 -11.14 3.13 0.05
N PHE A 24 -11.64 2.67 -1.11
CA PHE A 24 -13.02 2.94 -1.52
C PHE A 24 -14.04 2.29 -0.59
N THR A 25 -13.80 1.05 -0.15
CA THR A 25 -14.69 0.35 0.76
C THR A 25 -14.66 0.93 2.17
N SER A 26 -13.54 1.50 2.60
CA SER A 26 -13.40 2.17 3.88
C SER A 26 -14.04 3.54 3.90
N CYS A 27 -13.74 4.39 2.92
CA CYS A 27 -14.33 5.73 2.79
C CYS A 27 -14.30 6.20 1.33
N PRO A 28 -15.44 6.19 0.60
CA PRO A 28 -15.49 6.67 -0.78
C PRO A 28 -14.98 8.11 -0.95
N LEU A 29 -15.23 9.01 -0.01
CA LEU A 29 -14.75 10.39 -0.10
C LEU A 29 -13.22 10.49 0.00
N GLN A 30 -12.60 9.75 0.91
CA GLN A 30 -11.14 9.68 1.01
C GLN A 30 -10.54 9.10 -0.28
N PHE A 31 -11.16 8.06 -0.85
CA PHE A 31 -10.75 7.51 -2.14
C PHE A 31 -10.83 8.55 -3.28
N ARG A 32 -11.88 9.39 -3.32
CA ARG A 32 -12.00 10.50 -4.28
C ARG A 32 -10.78 11.41 -4.17
N PHE A 33 -10.47 11.89 -2.98
CA PHE A 33 -9.37 12.83 -2.75
C PHE A 33 -8.01 12.21 -3.11
N ALA A 34 -7.70 11.04 -2.58
CA ALA A 34 -6.40 10.40 -2.75
C ALA A 34 -6.20 9.77 -4.15
N SER A 35 -7.23 9.10 -4.69
CA SER A 35 -7.07 8.27 -5.89
C SER A 35 -7.55 8.90 -7.19
N ILE A 36 -8.55 9.80 -7.12
CA ILE A 36 -9.14 10.44 -8.29
C ILE A 36 -8.58 11.85 -8.46
N GLU A 37 -8.73 12.71 -7.45
CA GLU A 37 -8.24 14.08 -7.47
C GLU A 37 -6.74 14.17 -7.19
N LYS A 38 -6.15 13.13 -6.59
CA LYS A 38 -4.72 13.02 -6.26
C LYS A 38 -4.23 14.21 -5.44
N LEU A 39 -5.03 14.61 -4.45
CA LEU A 39 -4.63 15.67 -3.55
C LEU A 39 -3.38 15.27 -2.77
N PRO A 40 -2.47 16.20 -2.52
CA PRO A 40 -1.25 15.91 -1.77
C PRO A 40 -1.59 15.44 -0.36
N GLU A 41 -0.95 14.37 0.06
CA GLU A 41 -0.98 13.89 1.44
C GLU A 41 0.38 14.17 2.07
N PRO A 42 0.42 14.73 3.28
CA PRO A 42 1.69 14.93 3.96
C PRO A 42 2.35 13.56 4.20
N PRO A 43 3.65 13.44 4.00
CA PRO A 43 4.35 12.20 4.31
C PRO A 43 4.24 11.89 5.81
N SER A 44 4.30 10.62 6.16
CA SER A 44 4.22 10.17 7.53
C SER A 44 5.38 9.25 7.89
N ILE A 45 5.92 9.42 9.09
CA ILE A 45 7.03 8.58 9.59
C ILE A 45 6.73 7.08 9.44
N PRO A 46 5.52 6.56 9.79
CA PRO A 46 5.23 5.14 9.61
C PRO A 46 5.27 4.67 8.16
N ALA A 47 4.77 5.47 7.22
CA ALA A 47 4.76 5.11 5.80
C ALA A 47 6.18 5.17 5.21
N THR A 48 6.89 6.27 5.42
CA THR A 48 8.27 6.46 4.91
C THR A 48 9.22 5.41 5.49
N LYS A 49 9.14 5.14 6.80
CA LYS A 49 9.88 4.05 7.44
C LYS A 49 9.53 2.68 6.83
N GLY A 50 8.25 2.46 6.52
CA GLY A 50 7.80 1.24 5.84
C GLY A 50 8.47 1.07 4.49
N SER A 51 8.42 2.09 3.65
CA SER A 51 9.06 2.11 2.33
C SER A 51 10.58 1.89 2.43
N LEU A 52 11.25 2.51 3.41
CA LEU A 52 12.67 2.33 3.67
C LEU A 52 13.04 0.87 3.98
N VAL A 53 12.26 0.20 4.84
CA VAL A 53 12.49 -1.21 5.21
C VAL A 53 12.22 -2.12 4.01
N HIS A 54 11.17 -1.90 3.24
CA HIS A 54 10.90 -2.66 2.01
C HIS A 54 12.06 -2.53 1.02
N ARG A 55 12.58 -1.31 0.82
CA ARG A 55 13.73 -1.07 -0.06
C ARG A 55 14.99 -1.78 0.44
N ALA A 56 15.28 -1.77 1.73
CA ALA A 56 16.41 -2.49 2.31
C ALA A 56 16.31 -3.99 2.08
N LEU A 57 15.12 -4.57 2.29
CA LEU A 57 14.90 -6.00 2.04
C LEU A 57 14.97 -6.33 0.54
N GLU A 58 14.46 -5.47 -0.33
CA GLU A 58 14.62 -5.62 -1.78
C GLU A 58 16.10 -5.68 -2.18
N ILE A 59 16.93 -4.73 -1.70
CA ILE A 59 18.38 -4.71 -1.96
C ILE A 59 19.05 -5.99 -1.44
N LEU A 60 18.72 -6.43 -0.23
CA LEU A 60 19.24 -7.66 0.35
C LEU A 60 18.96 -8.87 -0.56
N PHE A 61 17.73 -8.97 -1.09
CA PHE A 61 17.34 -10.12 -1.90
C PHE A 61 17.87 -10.09 -3.35
N VAL A 62 18.46 -8.98 -3.80
CA VAL A 62 19.23 -8.93 -5.05
C VAL A 62 20.55 -9.70 -4.92
N LEU A 63 21.10 -9.83 -3.72
CA LEU A 63 22.32 -10.60 -3.47
C LEU A 63 22.07 -12.10 -3.68
N ASP A 64 23.16 -12.82 -3.99
CA ASP A 64 23.12 -14.28 -4.01
C ASP A 64 22.80 -14.85 -2.62
N PRO A 65 22.07 -15.96 -2.52
CA PRO A 65 21.60 -16.50 -1.23
C PRO A 65 22.69 -16.60 -0.13
N PRO A 66 23.91 -17.08 -0.39
CA PRO A 66 24.95 -17.16 0.65
C PRO A 66 25.40 -15.81 1.20
N GLU A 67 25.17 -14.72 0.47
CA GLU A 67 25.61 -13.37 0.86
C GLU A 67 24.57 -12.63 1.71
N ARG A 68 23.35 -13.15 1.84
CA ARG A 68 22.24 -12.52 2.57
C ARG A 68 22.37 -12.62 4.07
N SER A 69 23.46 -12.09 4.61
CA SER A 69 23.72 -12.02 6.05
C SER A 69 23.01 -10.83 6.72
N LEU A 70 22.94 -10.83 8.04
CA LEU A 70 22.46 -9.67 8.80
C LEU A 70 23.31 -8.42 8.50
N GLU A 71 24.62 -8.56 8.36
CA GLU A 71 25.52 -7.44 8.02
C GLU A 71 25.17 -6.87 6.63
N ALA A 72 24.93 -7.75 5.65
CA ALA A 72 24.46 -7.33 4.33
C ALA A 72 23.11 -6.64 4.39
N GLY A 73 22.18 -7.09 5.25
CA GLY A 73 20.88 -6.46 5.46
C GLY A 73 20.99 -5.06 6.07
N LEU A 74 21.92 -4.84 6.98
CA LEU A 74 22.18 -3.51 7.55
C LEU A 74 22.87 -2.59 6.54
N THR A 75 23.80 -3.11 5.75
CA THR A 75 24.40 -2.36 4.62
C THR A 75 23.35 -1.98 3.59
N ALA A 76 22.40 -2.87 3.29
CA ALA A 76 21.27 -2.58 2.41
C ALA A 76 20.36 -1.48 2.98
N LEU A 77 20.17 -1.43 4.30
CA LEU A 77 19.42 -0.36 4.97
C LEU A 77 20.15 0.99 4.85
N ASP A 78 21.47 1.04 5.04
CA ASP A 78 22.27 2.26 4.89
C ASP A 78 22.23 2.78 3.44
N GLN A 79 22.26 1.86 2.45
CA GLN A 79 22.10 2.21 1.06
C GLN A 79 20.68 2.78 0.81
N ALA A 80 19.64 2.11 1.28
CA ALA A 80 18.26 2.59 1.13
C ALA A 80 18.07 3.95 1.81
N ALA A 81 18.65 4.17 3.00
CA ALA A 81 18.61 5.46 3.70
C ALA A 81 19.25 6.57 2.86
N THR A 82 20.40 6.30 2.23
CA THR A 82 21.07 7.25 1.32
C THR A 82 20.19 7.61 0.11
N GLU A 83 19.51 6.63 -0.48
CA GLU A 83 18.56 6.85 -1.58
C GLU A 83 17.39 7.74 -1.14
N PHE A 84 16.85 7.50 0.09
CA PHE A 84 15.70 8.22 0.63
C PHE A 84 16.00 9.65 1.06
N GLN A 85 17.23 10.00 1.47
CA GLN A 85 17.58 11.35 1.90
C GLN A 85 17.30 12.42 0.85
N SER A 86 17.31 12.08 -0.43
CA SER A 86 16.95 12.96 -1.55
C SER A 86 15.48 12.84 -1.98
N ASP A 87 14.70 11.98 -1.36
CA ASP A 87 13.30 11.76 -1.69
C ASP A 87 12.39 12.83 -1.08
N LYS A 88 11.39 13.27 -1.84
CA LYS A 88 10.43 14.28 -1.40
C LYS A 88 9.63 13.86 -0.16
N GLU A 89 9.35 12.56 -0.01
CA GLU A 89 8.64 12.04 1.15
C GLU A 89 9.51 12.14 2.40
N TRP A 90 10.81 11.84 2.30
CA TRP A 90 11.75 12.00 3.42
C TRP A 90 11.92 13.47 3.82
N ILE A 91 12.23 14.33 2.84
CA ILE A 91 12.40 15.77 3.06
C ILE A 91 11.11 16.38 3.65
N GLY A 92 9.97 15.96 3.14
CA GLY A 92 8.65 16.43 3.58
C GLY A 92 8.26 16.02 5.02
N LEU A 93 8.99 15.08 5.65
CA LEU A 93 8.82 14.79 7.09
C LEU A 93 9.24 15.95 7.98
N GLY A 94 10.15 16.85 7.50
CA GLY A 94 10.61 18.02 8.24
C GLY A 94 11.34 17.67 9.53
N LEU A 95 12.04 16.54 9.57
CA LEU A 95 12.75 16.07 10.78
C LEU A 95 14.08 16.81 10.95
N ASP A 96 14.47 17.02 12.20
CA ASP A 96 15.83 17.36 12.55
C ASP A 96 16.74 16.10 12.55
N ALA A 97 18.03 16.29 12.68
CA ALA A 97 19.00 15.19 12.66
C ALA A 97 18.72 14.10 13.72
N GLU A 98 18.21 14.49 14.88
CA GLU A 98 17.83 13.54 15.94
C GLU A 98 16.56 12.75 15.57
N GLY A 99 15.59 13.43 14.92
CA GLY A 99 14.37 12.80 14.38
C GLY A 99 14.69 11.81 13.28
N GLU A 100 15.55 12.18 12.34
CA GLU A 100 16.02 11.27 11.27
C GLU A 100 16.72 10.04 11.86
N GLN A 101 17.65 10.25 12.81
CA GLN A 101 18.34 9.14 13.47
C GLN A 101 17.36 8.18 14.16
N ARG A 102 16.33 8.69 14.84
CA ARG A 102 15.29 7.84 15.45
C ARG A 102 14.54 6.99 14.43
N VAL A 103 14.25 7.54 13.24
CA VAL A 103 13.59 6.79 12.16
C VAL A 103 14.50 5.67 11.64
N LEU A 104 15.80 5.96 11.47
CA LEU A 104 16.79 4.98 11.04
C LEU A 104 17.00 3.87 12.07
N ASP A 105 17.13 4.23 13.35
CA ASP A 105 17.25 3.26 14.45
C ASP A 105 16.03 2.34 14.54
N ASP A 106 14.85 2.88 14.32
CA ASP A 106 13.62 2.08 14.28
C ASP A 106 13.55 1.17 13.05
N ALA A 107 14.01 1.64 11.87
CA ALA A 107 14.11 0.82 10.68
C ALA A 107 15.13 -0.31 10.86
N GLU A 108 16.27 -0.04 11.48
CA GLU A 108 17.29 -1.06 11.82
C GLU A 108 16.71 -2.17 12.69
N LYS A 109 15.94 -1.82 13.73
CA LYS A 109 15.25 -2.82 14.57
C LYS A 109 14.34 -3.73 13.76
N LEU A 110 13.62 -3.18 12.76
CA LEU A 110 12.75 -3.96 11.90
C LEU A 110 13.54 -4.90 10.99
N VAL A 111 14.65 -4.44 10.41
CA VAL A 111 15.55 -5.29 9.61
C VAL A 111 16.17 -6.39 10.46
N ARG A 112 16.66 -6.08 11.66
CA ARG A 112 17.20 -7.10 12.59
C ARG A 112 16.12 -8.13 12.98
N ASN A 113 14.91 -7.67 13.22
CA ASN A 113 13.81 -8.55 13.58
C ASN A 113 13.41 -9.47 12.43
N TYR A 114 13.48 -9.02 11.17
CA TYR A 114 13.29 -9.86 10.00
C TYR A 114 14.19 -11.10 10.02
N PHE A 115 15.48 -10.98 10.38
CA PHE A 115 16.43 -12.11 10.46
C PHE A 115 16.11 -13.11 11.58
N THR A 116 15.22 -12.77 12.51
CA THR A 116 14.69 -13.73 13.49
C THR A 116 13.51 -14.55 12.96
N MET A 117 12.90 -14.12 11.84
CA MET A 117 11.69 -14.72 11.29
C MET A 117 12.00 -15.81 10.24
N GLU A 118 13.07 -15.62 9.46
CA GLU A 118 13.52 -16.59 8.46
C GLU A 118 15.03 -16.46 8.21
N ASP A 119 15.61 -17.49 7.64
CA ASP A 119 16.98 -17.47 7.12
C ASP A 119 16.94 -17.11 5.62
N PRO A 120 17.32 -15.88 5.22
CA PRO A 120 17.24 -15.45 3.85
C PRO A 120 18.20 -16.20 2.90
N THR A 121 19.21 -16.89 3.45
CA THR A 121 20.13 -17.72 2.65
C THR A 121 19.45 -18.98 2.11
N GLN A 122 18.35 -19.42 2.74
CA GLN A 122 17.57 -20.58 2.33
C GLN A 122 16.38 -20.20 1.43
N VAL A 123 16.13 -18.91 1.22
CA VAL A 123 15.00 -18.45 0.43
C VAL A 123 15.33 -18.43 -1.05
N ARG A 124 14.49 -19.09 -1.86
CA ARG A 124 14.55 -19.07 -3.32
C ARG A 124 13.61 -18.00 -3.88
N ALA A 125 14.01 -16.74 -3.75
CA ALA A 125 13.29 -15.62 -4.36
C ALA A 125 13.42 -15.66 -5.89
N ILE A 126 12.29 -15.46 -6.59
CA ILE A 126 12.21 -15.42 -8.06
C ILE A 126 11.65 -14.10 -8.59
N GLY A 127 11.19 -13.22 -7.70
CA GLY A 127 10.71 -11.88 -8.05
C GLY A 127 10.72 -10.97 -6.83
N LEU A 128 11.15 -9.73 -7.04
CA LEU A 128 11.19 -8.66 -6.03
C LEU A 128 10.43 -7.46 -6.57
N GLU A 129 9.65 -6.79 -5.73
CA GLU A 129 8.80 -5.64 -6.10
C GLU A 129 8.06 -5.91 -7.44
N LEU A 130 7.58 -7.16 -7.56
CA LEU A 130 7.05 -7.67 -8.80
C LEU A 130 5.69 -7.05 -9.13
N ARG A 131 5.67 -6.24 -10.18
CA ARG A 131 4.45 -5.56 -10.65
C ARG A 131 3.66 -6.47 -11.57
N LEU A 132 2.46 -6.83 -11.14
CA LEU A 132 1.53 -7.63 -11.92
C LEU A 132 0.31 -6.77 -12.30
N GLU A 133 -0.14 -6.93 -13.54
CA GLU A 133 -1.35 -6.30 -14.04
C GLU A 133 -2.14 -7.30 -14.88
N VAL A 134 -3.44 -7.41 -14.61
CA VAL A 134 -4.31 -8.39 -15.22
C VAL A 134 -5.63 -7.73 -15.63
N PRO A 135 -6.09 -7.89 -16.88
CA PRO A 135 -7.39 -7.39 -17.30
C PRO A 135 -8.53 -8.24 -16.73
N VAL A 136 -9.59 -7.58 -16.27
CA VAL A 136 -10.86 -8.17 -15.83
C VAL A 136 -12.00 -7.37 -16.46
N GLY A 137 -12.44 -7.77 -17.64
CA GLY A 137 -13.35 -6.96 -18.46
C GLY A 137 -12.66 -5.67 -18.92
N SER A 138 -13.24 -4.52 -18.63
CA SER A 138 -12.67 -3.19 -18.91
C SER A 138 -11.74 -2.67 -17.79
N LEU A 139 -11.69 -3.37 -16.66
CA LEU A 139 -10.87 -3.01 -15.51
C LEU A 139 -9.53 -3.71 -15.54
N HIS A 140 -8.47 -3.02 -15.15
CA HIS A 140 -7.17 -3.60 -14.88
C HIS A 140 -6.95 -3.77 -13.38
N LEU A 141 -6.68 -5.00 -12.93
CA LEU A 141 -6.26 -5.29 -11.57
C LEU A 141 -4.75 -5.23 -11.50
N ARG A 142 -4.23 -4.42 -10.60
CA ARG A 142 -2.80 -4.17 -10.46
C ARG A 142 -2.35 -4.42 -9.03
N GLY A 143 -1.23 -5.11 -8.84
CA GLY A 143 -0.59 -5.31 -7.54
C GLY A 143 0.92 -5.35 -7.67
N ILE A 144 1.59 -5.05 -6.56
CA ILE A 144 3.03 -5.22 -6.41
C ILE A 144 3.21 -6.28 -5.33
N ILE A 145 4.00 -7.30 -5.63
CA ILE A 145 4.37 -8.36 -4.70
C ILE A 145 5.79 -8.04 -4.22
N ASP A 146 5.94 -7.83 -2.91
CA ASP A 146 7.23 -7.45 -2.34
C ASP A 146 8.29 -8.51 -2.65
N ARG A 147 7.94 -9.80 -2.42
CA ARG A 147 8.79 -10.93 -2.80
C ARG A 147 7.95 -12.15 -3.24
N LEU A 148 8.35 -12.76 -4.33
CA LEU A 148 7.79 -14.01 -4.84
C LEU A 148 8.84 -15.11 -4.75
N ASP A 149 8.54 -16.19 -4.02
CA ASP A 149 9.45 -17.30 -3.79
C ASP A 149 8.98 -18.59 -4.46
N LEU A 150 9.88 -19.55 -4.57
CA LEU A 150 9.55 -20.95 -4.81
C LEU A 150 9.90 -21.80 -3.58
N ASN A 151 8.96 -22.63 -3.14
CA ASN A 151 9.26 -23.66 -2.13
C ASN A 151 10.01 -24.84 -2.76
N GLU A 152 10.36 -25.84 -1.94
CA GLU A 152 11.07 -27.06 -2.39
C GLU A 152 10.29 -27.86 -3.45
N GLN A 153 8.96 -27.78 -3.42
CA GLN A 153 8.07 -28.43 -4.39
C GLN A 153 7.90 -27.60 -5.68
N GLY A 154 8.55 -26.44 -5.78
CA GLY A 154 8.44 -25.52 -6.91
C GLY A 154 7.12 -24.76 -6.97
N GLU A 155 6.39 -24.67 -5.84
CA GLU A 155 5.15 -23.91 -5.73
C GLU A 155 5.45 -22.45 -5.37
N LEU A 156 4.58 -21.54 -5.84
CA LEU A 156 4.71 -20.11 -5.58
C LEU A 156 4.33 -19.78 -4.13
N ILE A 157 5.16 -18.97 -3.48
CA ILE A 157 4.91 -18.35 -2.19
C ILE A 157 4.97 -16.84 -2.39
N VAL A 158 3.88 -16.15 -2.08
CA VAL A 158 3.86 -14.68 -2.07
C VAL A 158 4.22 -14.21 -0.67
N VAL A 159 5.15 -13.27 -0.57
CA VAL A 159 5.53 -12.63 0.69
C VAL A 159 5.22 -11.13 0.58
N ASP A 160 4.58 -10.61 1.64
CA ASP A 160 4.21 -9.21 1.78
C ASP A 160 4.67 -8.75 3.17
N TYR A 161 5.61 -7.81 3.22
CA TYR A 161 6.18 -7.30 4.44
C TYR A 161 5.27 -6.25 5.08
N LYS A 162 5.14 -6.29 6.39
CA LYS A 162 4.34 -5.35 7.18
C LYS A 162 5.17 -4.76 8.30
N THR A 163 5.40 -3.46 8.25
CA THR A 163 6.17 -2.72 9.27
C THR A 163 5.31 -2.24 10.44
N GLY A 164 3.99 -2.39 10.35
CA GLY A 164 3.05 -2.15 11.45
C GLY A 164 2.79 -3.39 12.30
N LYS A 165 1.86 -3.26 13.25
CA LYS A 165 1.40 -4.38 14.09
C LYS A 165 0.34 -5.22 13.36
N PRO A 166 0.27 -6.53 13.62
CA PRO A 166 -0.80 -7.36 13.07
C PRO A 166 -2.17 -6.88 13.57
N PRO A 167 -3.24 -7.07 12.75
CA PRO A 167 -4.59 -6.74 13.18
C PRO A 167 -5.00 -7.64 14.35
N ARG A 168 -5.90 -7.13 15.21
CA ARG A 168 -6.54 -7.98 16.21
C ARG A 168 -7.34 -9.10 15.53
N VAL A 169 -7.46 -10.24 16.16
CA VAL A 169 -8.12 -11.47 15.66
C VAL A 169 -9.45 -11.20 14.94
N ASN A 170 -10.27 -10.28 15.45
CA ASN A 170 -11.56 -9.93 14.85
C ASN A 170 -11.48 -9.21 13.49
N ASN A 171 -10.29 -8.80 13.05
CA ASN A 171 -10.08 -8.06 11.80
C ASN A 171 -9.25 -8.84 10.75
N GLU A 172 -8.97 -10.12 10.98
CA GLU A 172 -8.20 -10.95 10.05
C GLU A 172 -8.86 -11.07 8.68
N GLN A 173 -10.19 -11.18 8.65
CA GLN A 173 -10.95 -11.31 7.38
C GLN A 173 -10.77 -10.10 6.45
N SER A 174 -10.54 -8.89 6.97
CA SER A 174 -10.28 -7.71 6.14
C SER A 174 -8.93 -7.79 5.42
N LYS A 175 -7.95 -8.45 6.02
CA LYS A 175 -6.61 -8.65 5.43
C LYS A 175 -6.58 -9.76 4.38
N LEU A 176 -7.49 -10.71 4.45
CA LEU A 176 -7.63 -11.77 3.44
C LEU A 176 -8.05 -11.22 2.05
N GLY A 177 -8.57 -9.99 1.98
CA GLY A 177 -8.86 -9.31 0.71
C GLY A 177 -7.61 -9.15 -0.15
N GLY A 178 -6.51 -8.63 0.43
CA GLY A 178 -5.22 -8.48 -0.24
C GLY A 178 -4.60 -9.83 -0.63
N VAL A 179 -4.68 -10.82 0.28
CA VAL A 179 -4.20 -12.18 0.04
C VAL A 179 -4.83 -12.81 -1.21
N ASN A 180 -6.16 -12.77 -1.31
CA ASN A 180 -6.87 -13.33 -2.46
C ASN A 180 -6.58 -12.54 -3.73
N PHE A 181 -6.31 -11.25 -3.62
CA PHE A 181 -5.95 -10.40 -4.75
C PHE A 181 -4.60 -10.82 -5.35
N TYR A 182 -3.57 -10.98 -4.54
CA TYR A 182 -2.27 -11.48 -4.99
C TYR A 182 -2.37 -12.90 -5.57
N ALA A 183 -3.15 -13.76 -4.93
CA ALA A 183 -3.37 -15.12 -5.42
C ALA A 183 -4.04 -15.14 -6.80
N PHE A 184 -5.01 -14.27 -7.03
CA PHE A 184 -5.65 -14.09 -8.33
C PHE A 184 -4.67 -13.57 -9.38
N LEU A 185 -3.89 -12.52 -9.07
CA LEU A 185 -2.88 -12.00 -9.99
C LEU A 185 -1.88 -13.09 -10.40
N CYS A 186 -1.37 -13.86 -9.44
CA CYS A 186 -0.46 -14.98 -9.71
C CYS A 186 -1.11 -16.04 -10.61
N GLN A 187 -2.35 -16.41 -10.33
CA GLN A 187 -3.06 -17.42 -11.13
C GLN A 187 -3.27 -16.95 -12.56
N GLN A 188 -3.62 -15.68 -12.78
CA GLN A 188 -3.83 -15.14 -14.12
C GLN A 188 -2.51 -14.96 -14.88
N PHE A 189 -1.47 -14.49 -14.22
CA PHE A 189 -0.21 -14.15 -14.86
C PHE A 189 0.69 -15.38 -15.09
N PHE A 190 0.82 -16.25 -14.08
CA PHE A 190 1.69 -17.45 -14.14
C PHE A 190 0.94 -18.73 -14.47
N GLY A 191 -0.40 -18.71 -14.59
CA GLY A 191 -1.22 -19.90 -14.74
C GLY A 191 -1.27 -20.79 -13.47
N ARG A 192 -0.73 -20.33 -12.36
CA ARG A 192 -0.62 -21.09 -11.09
C ARG A 192 -0.99 -20.21 -9.91
N ARG A 193 -1.84 -20.75 -9.03
CA ARG A 193 -2.14 -20.15 -7.74
C ARG A 193 -0.96 -20.37 -6.80
N PRO A 194 -0.59 -19.37 -5.96
CA PRO A 194 0.39 -19.58 -4.92
C PRO A 194 -0.13 -20.58 -3.87
N ALA A 195 0.76 -21.43 -3.37
CA ALA A 195 0.44 -22.35 -2.28
C ALA A 195 0.17 -21.56 -0.98
N GLU A 196 0.93 -20.50 -0.77
CA GLU A 196 0.81 -19.63 0.40
C GLU A 196 0.96 -18.15 0.02
N VAL A 197 0.29 -17.30 0.81
CA VAL A 197 0.58 -15.87 0.91
C VAL A 197 0.96 -15.59 2.37
N ARG A 198 2.14 -15.07 2.59
CA ARG A 198 2.72 -14.77 3.89
C ARG A 198 2.73 -13.28 4.15
N LEU A 199 2.02 -12.84 5.18
CA LEU A 199 2.08 -11.47 5.69
C LEU A 199 3.08 -11.46 6.84
N MET A 200 4.28 -10.95 6.62
CA MET A 200 5.37 -10.94 7.60
C MET A 200 5.39 -9.61 8.35
N TYR A 201 4.92 -9.63 9.60
CA TYR A 201 4.91 -8.45 10.48
C TYR A 201 6.25 -8.28 11.17
N VAL A 202 7.18 -7.63 10.47
CA VAL A 202 8.57 -7.45 10.96
C VAL A 202 8.67 -6.67 12.26
N ALA A 203 7.65 -5.87 12.63
CA ALA A 203 7.61 -5.16 13.90
C ALA A 203 7.39 -6.08 15.12
N THR A 204 6.72 -7.22 14.94
CA THR A 204 6.36 -8.13 16.04
C THR A 204 6.96 -9.52 15.89
N GLY A 205 7.58 -9.81 14.73
CA GLY A 205 8.11 -11.15 14.44
C GLY A 205 7.02 -12.18 14.12
N GLU A 206 5.80 -11.74 13.85
CA GLU A 206 4.67 -12.62 13.55
C GLU A 206 4.47 -12.79 12.04
N THR A 207 4.16 -14.00 11.60
CA THR A 207 3.78 -14.28 10.21
C THR A 207 2.38 -14.87 10.15
N ILE A 208 1.50 -14.19 9.43
CA ILE A 208 0.18 -14.74 9.08
C ILE A 208 0.30 -15.46 7.74
N VAL A 209 0.03 -16.76 7.74
CA VAL A 209 0.07 -17.60 6.54
C VAL A 209 -1.37 -17.88 6.09
N ALA A 210 -1.68 -17.47 4.88
CA ALA A 210 -2.95 -17.80 4.24
C ALA A 210 -2.71 -18.76 3.06
N ARG A 211 -3.61 -19.75 2.91
CA ARG A 211 -3.60 -20.70 1.80
C ARG A 211 -4.80 -20.44 0.91
N PRO A 212 -4.63 -19.69 -0.20
CA PRO A 212 -5.74 -19.38 -1.09
C PRO A 212 -6.36 -20.66 -1.67
N THR A 213 -7.68 -20.72 -1.71
CA THR A 213 -8.39 -21.81 -2.34
C THR A 213 -8.87 -21.41 -3.74
N GLU A 214 -9.17 -22.36 -4.59
CA GLU A 214 -9.75 -22.08 -5.90
C GLU A 214 -11.04 -21.25 -5.79
N GLN A 215 -11.88 -21.58 -4.81
CA GLN A 215 -13.12 -20.86 -4.55
C GLN A 215 -12.87 -19.37 -4.21
N THR A 216 -11.91 -19.08 -3.31
CA THR A 216 -11.64 -17.70 -2.89
C THR A 216 -11.03 -16.87 -4.01
N VAL A 217 -10.17 -17.48 -4.83
CA VAL A 217 -9.55 -16.83 -5.99
C VAL A 217 -10.58 -16.54 -7.09
N ASN A 218 -11.43 -17.53 -7.41
CA ASN A 218 -12.49 -17.38 -8.43
C ASN A 218 -13.60 -16.39 -8.01
N PHE A 219 -13.78 -16.15 -6.72
CA PHE A 219 -14.74 -15.15 -6.21
C PHE A 219 -14.23 -13.72 -6.29
N LEU A 220 -12.91 -13.51 -6.32
CA LEU A 220 -12.31 -12.18 -6.30
C LEU A 220 -12.78 -11.28 -7.45
N PRO A 221 -12.79 -11.71 -8.74
CA PRO A 221 -13.24 -10.86 -9.84
C PRO A 221 -14.64 -10.33 -9.64
N LYS A 222 -15.57 -11.17 -9.16
CA LYS A 222 -16.96 -10.77 -8.89
C LYS A 222 -17.04 -9.68 -7.83
N ARG A 223 -16.30 -9.84 -6.73
CA ARG A 223 -16.23 -8.84 -5.66
C ARG A 223 -15.62 -7.53 -6.16
N THR A 224 -14.52 -7.62 -6.90
CA THR A 224 -13.80 -6.45 -7.39
C THR A 224 -14.60 -5.68 -8.43
N LEU A 225 -15.31 -6.38 -9.34
CA LEU A 225 -16.22 -5.75 -10.29
C LEU A 225 -17.42 -5.07 -9.61
N ALA A 226 -17.91 -5.63 -8.49
CA ALA A 226 -18.96 -4.96 -7.71
C ALA A 226 -18.46 -3.64 -7.09
N VAL A 227 -17.23 -3.63 -6.55
CA VAL A 227 -16.59 -2.40 -6.06
C VAL A 227 -16.36 -1.43 -7.21
N TRP A 228 -15.89 -1.93 -8.37
CA TRP A 228 -15.68 -1.11 -9.56
C TRP A 228 -16.97 -0.42 -10.04
N GLY A 229 -18.06 -1.15 -10.17
CA GLY A 229 -19.35 -0.54 -10.52
C GLY A 229 -19.83 0.53 -9.53
N ALA A 230 -19.49 0.36 -8.24
CA ALA A 230 -19.76 1.39 -7.23
C ALA A 230 -18.86 2.63 -7.42
N VAL A 231 -17.58 2.45 -7.81
CA VAL A 231 -16.66 3.55 -8.15
C VAL A 231 -17.17 4.30 -9.39
N GLU A 232 -17.52 3.59 -10.47
CA GLU A 232 -18.08 4.18 -11.69
C GLU A 232 -19.35 5.01 -11.40
N LYS A 233 -20.24 4.45 -10.58
CA LYS A 233 -21.46 5.16 -10.15
C LYS A 233 -21.14 6.40 -9.33
N ALA A 234 -20.18 6.33 -8.40
CA ALA A 234 -19.77 7.48 -7.60
C ALA A 234 -19.13 8.57 -8.48
N CYS A 235 -18.27 8.18 -9.44
CA CYS A 235 -17.68 9.11 -10.41
C CYS A 235 -18.72 9.80 -11.27
N SER A 236 -19.68 9.06 -11.83
CA SER A 236 -20.71 9.61 -12.72
C SER A 236 -21.70 10.53 -12.01
N SER A 237 -22.05 10.22 -10.76
CA SER A 237 -22.99 11.01 -9.96
C SER A 237 -22.34 12.12 -9.14
N GLY A 238 -21.00 12.11 -9.00
CA GLY A 238 -20.28 12.99 -8.08
C GLY A 238 -20.49 12.69 -6.59
N ASN A 239 -21.22 11.62 -6.29
CA ASN A 239 -21.61 11.30 -4.92
C ASN A 239 -20.63 10.34 -4.23
N PHE A 240 -19.71 10.89 -3.46
CA PHE A 240 -18.74 10.17 -2.65
C PHE A 240 -19.05 10.39 -1.17
N GLN A 241 -19.86 9.50 -0.59
CA GLN A 241 -20.27 9.64 0.80
C GLN A 241 -19.10 9.34 1.76
N PRO A 242 -18.84 10.22 2.76
CA PRO A 242 -17.88 9.91 3.80
C PRO A 242 -18.40 8.76 4.65
N ARG A 243 -17.49 7.89 5.09
CA ARG A 243 -17.78 6.82 6.03
C ARG A 243 -16.94 7.03 7.29
N GLN A 244 -17.59 7.43 8.38
CA GLN A 244 -16.91 7.64 9.65
C GLN A 244 -16.42 6.33 10.27
N GLY A 245 -15.22 6.38 10.84
CA GLY A 245 -14.59 5.24 11.50
C GLY A 245 -13.34 5.65 12.30
N PRO A 246 -12.67 4.70 12.95
CA PRO A 246 -11.50 4.98 13.78
C PRO A 246 -10.33 5.65 13.02
N LEU A 247 -10.25 5.47 11.71
CA LEU A 247 -9.20 6.05 10.88
C LEU A 247 -9.42 7.53 10.55
N CYS A 248 -10.58 8.10 10.86
CA CYS A 248 -10.86 9.51 10.61
C CYS A 248 -9.91 10.44 11.37
N ASN A 249 -9.43 10.05 12.54
CA ASN A 249 -8.46 10.83 13.33
C ASN A 249 -7.08 10.93 12.67
N TYR A 250 -6.79 10.10 11.67
CA TYR A 250 -5.55 10.08 10.90
C TYR A 250 -5.75 10.47 9.44
N CYS A 251 -6.95 10.96 9.09
CA CYS A 251 -7.29 11.30 7.73
C CYS A 251 -6.74 12.69 7.36
N SER A 252 -5.84 12.76 6.40
CA SER A 252 -5.26 14.01 5.89
C SER A 252 -6.29 14.97 5.28
N PHE A 253 -7.47 14.46 4.92
CA PHE A 253 -8.54 15.22 4.27
C PHE A 253 -9.68 15.61 5.21
N GLN A 254 -9.49 15.53 6.53
CA GLN A 254 -10.55 15.77 7.51
C GLN A 254 -11.12 17.19 7.41
N ALA A 255 -10.28 18.18 7.10
CA ALA A 255 -10.69 19.58 6.96
C ALA A 255 -11.77 19.79 5.89
N TRP A 256 -11.78 18.98 4.84
CA TRP A 256 -12.77 19.07 3.76
C TRP A 256 -13.91 18.05 3.87
N CYS A 257 -13.92 17.25 4.93
CA CYS A 257 -14.90 16.20 5.12
C CYS A 257 -16.20 16.77 5.70
N PRO A 258 -17.37 16.58 5.04
CA PRO A 258 -18.65 17.08 5.57
C PRO A 258 -19.05 16.44 6.91
N ALA A 259 -18.53 15.26 7.22
CA ALA A 259 -18.74 14.64 8.53
C ALA A 259 -18.08 15.41 9.69
N PHE A 260 -17.17 16.34 9.37
CA PHE A 260 -16.48 17.24 10.31
C PHE A 260 -16.75 18.72 9.99
N GLY A 261 -17.79 19.01 9.19
CA GLY A 261 -18.18 20.38 8.84
C GLY A 261 -17.42 20.98 7.66
N GLY A 262 -16.56 20.23 6.98
CA GLY A 262 -15.81 20.68 5.82
C GLY A 262 -16.62 20.67 4.52
N ASN A 263 -16.08 21.33 3.51
CA ASN A 263 -16.66 21.37 2.15
C ASN A 263 -15.75 20.61 1.17
N PRO A 264 -16.17 19.46 0.64
CA PRO A 264 -15.35 18.65 -0.27
C PRO A 264 -15.08 19.31 -1.62
N ASP A 265 -15.83 20.34 -2.01
CA ASP A 265 -15.63 21.02 -3.28
C ASP A 265 -14.50 22.05 -3.24
N LEU A 266 -14.07 22.45 -2.05
CA LEU A 266 -12.92 23.34 -1.85
C LEU A 266 -11.59 22.58 -1.79
N ALA A 267 -11.62 21.27 -1.60
CA ALA A 267 -10.42 20.47 -1.32
C ALA A 267 -9.33 20.65 -2.39
N ALA A 268 -9.67 20.62 -3.68
CA ALA A 268 -8.70 20.72 -4.77
C ALA A 268 -8.04 22.12 -4.85
N SER A 269 -8.81 23.19 -4.65
CA SER A 269 -8.28 24.57 -4.70
C SER A 269 -7.46 24.92 -3.47
N GLU A 270 -7.89 24.53 -2.28
CA GLU A 270 -7.21 24.85 -1.03
C GLU A 270 -5.94 24.02 -0.87
N SER A 271 -5.94 22.73 -1.26
CA SER A 271 -4.73 21.90 -1.23
C SER A 271 -3.66 22.38 -2.21
N ALA A 272 -4.05 22.87 -3.39
CA ALA A 272 -3.12 23.47 -4.35
C ALA A 272 -2.50 24.78 -3.81
N ALA A 273 -3.30 25.60 -3.13
CA ALA A 273 -2.83 26.83 -2.50
C ALA A 273 -1.82 26.54 -1.37
N ALA A 274 -2.15 25.58 -0.50
CA ALA A 274 -1.24 25.16 0.58
C ALA A 274 0.09 24.60 0.05
N LEU A 275 0.06 23.87 -1.06
CA LEU A 275 1.28 23.36 -1.69
C LEU A 275 2.14 24.51 -2.28
N ALA A 276 1.51 25.53 -2.87
CA ALA A 276 2.21 26.67 -3.43
C ALA A 276 2.91 27.53 -2.34
N GLU A 277 2.34 27.60 -1.14
CA GLU A 277 2.94 28.31 0.00
C GLU A 277 4.16 27.58 0.59
N THR A 278 4.27 26.27 0.40
CA THR A 278 5.40 25.45 0.92
C THR A 278 6.58 25.35 -0.05
N LEU A 279 6.38 25.74 -1.32
CA LEU A 279 7.46 25.74 -2.31
C LEU A 279 8.29 27.03 -2.19
N PRO A 280 9.64 26.94 -2.22
CA PRO A 280 10.47 28.15 -2.30
C PRO A 280 10.13 28.93 -3.58
N PRO A 281 10.22 30.27 -3.55
CA PRO A 281 9.98 31.07 -4.74
C PRO A 281 10.91 30.61 -5.87
N ALA A 282 10.32 30.43 -7.07
CA ALA A 282 11.09 30.08 -8.26
C ALA A 282 12.13 31.19 -8.52
N GLU A 283 13.43 30.83 -8.55
CA GLU A 283 14.51 31.71 -8.94
C GLU A 283 14.45 32.08 -10.45
#